data_23ac912e2907c1e9fde9b5e3ad1e6c21
#
_entry.id   23ac912e2907c1e9fde9b5e3ad1e6c21
#
_cell.length_a   1.000
_cell.length_b   1.000
_cell.length_c   1.000
_cell.angle_alpha   90.00
_cell.angle_beta   90.00
_cell.angle_gamma   90.00
#
_symmetry.space_group_name_H-M   'P 1'
#
loop_
_entity.id
_entity.type
_entity.pdbx_description
1 polymer ?
#
loop_
_entity_poly.entity_id
_entity_poly.type
_entity_poly.pdbx_seq_one_letter_code
_entity_poly.pdbx_strand_id
1 'polypeptide(L)'
;MKHRTSVTAVYLLAALGLSGCAAKPPATELTQAQRIAKSAIIVDGHIDVPYRVNKHWVDVTQATADGDFDYPRAVQGGLNAPFMSIYVPASLDNSKASIQLANTLIDTVEAIVARAPDKFAIATTVADVRKQFTQGLISLPLGMENGSPIQGDLGNLQHFYNRGIRYITLAHSQSNHISDSSYDIRKRWQGLSPFGKTLINQMNNLGMLIDISHVSDQAFYQVIELSRAPVIASHSSIRFFTPGWERNMDQAMLKALGANGGVIMINFGSGFVSPQARQWWDRLVALREQWAVEFGQTSPETLALEAEYRQTNL
;
A
#
# COMPACT_ATOMS: atom_id res chain seq x y z
N MET A 1 -0.13 -16.00 100.52
CA MET A 1 -0.53 -16.55 99.25
C MET A 1 -1.54 -15.58 98.62
N LYS A 2 -1.14 -14.84 97.62
CA LYS A 2 -1.98 -13.78 96.96
C LYS A 2 -2.19 -14.18 95.50
N HIS A 3 -3.41 -14.48 95.15
CA HIS A 3 -3.84 -14.70 93.75
C HIS A 3 -3.90 -13.35 92.95
N ARG A 4 -3.21 -13.32 91.85
CA ARG A 4 -3.34 -12.25 90.89
C ARG A 4 -4.15 -12.78 89.68
N THR A 5 -5.32 -12.23 89.49
CA THR A 5 -6.18 -12.41 88.33
C THR A 5 -5.76 -11.42 87.20
N SER A 6 -5.34 -11.95 86.03
CA SER A 6 -5.06 -11.17 84.88
C SER A 6 -6.33 -11.01 84.02
N VAL A 7 -6.71 -9.75 83.74
CA VAL A 7 -7.76 -9.44 82.84
C VAL A 7 -7.19 -9.16 81.44
N THR A 8 -7.55 -9.99 80.47
CA THR A 8 -7.12 -9.83 79.09
C THR A 8 -8.16 -9.00 78.36
N ALA A 9 -7.80 -7.78 77.96
CA ALA A 9 -8.62 -6.91 77.13
C ALA A 9 -8.48 -7.31 75.64
N VAL A 10 -9.60 -7.67 74.99
CA VAL A 10 -9.68 -7.96 73.56
C VAL A 10 -10.04 -6.63 72.84
N TYR A 11 -9.11 -6.10 72.06
CA TYR A 11 -9.37 -5.00 71.15
C TYR A 11 -9.94 -5.51 69.82
N LEU A 12 -11.19 -5.21 69.52
CA LEU A 12 -11.81 -5.41 68.22
C LEU A 12 -11.38 -4.27 67.27
N LEU A 13 -10.48 -4.51 66.34
CA LEU A 13 -10.20 -3.57 65.25
C LEU A 13 -11.26 -3.72 64.17
N ALA A 14 -12.13 -2.74 64.07
CA ALA A 14 -13.04 -2.59 62.93
C ALA A 14 -12.27 -2.00 61.73
N ALA A 15 -11.96 -2.83 60.74
CA ALA A 15 -11.40 -2.41 59.46
C ALA A 15 -12.53 -1.80 58.59
N LEU A 16 -12.60 -0.46 58.56
CA LEU A 16 -13.40 0.28 57.58
C LEU A 16 -12.74 0.13 56.19
N GLY A 17 -13.29 -0.75 55.35
CA GLY A 17 -12.92 -0.86 53.95
C GLY A 17 -13.33 0.40 53.15
N LEU A 18 -12.40 1.29 52.93
CA LEU A 18 -12.53 2.38 51.95
C LEU A 18 -12.42 1.75 50.55
N SER A 19 -13.57 1.39 49.92
CA SER A 19 -13.66 1.10 48.48
C SER A 19 -13.44 2.41 47.75
N GLY A 20 -12.16 2.74 47.47
CA GLY A 20 -11.81 3.82 46.57
C GLY A 20 -12.27 3.44 45.14
N CYS A 21 -13.34 4.08 44.67
CA CYS A 21 -13.61 4.11 43.24
C CYS A 21 -12.41 4.77 42.56
N ALA A 22 -11.54 3.98 41.94
CA ALA A 22 -10.49 4.50 41.08
C ALA A 22 -11.19 5.26 39.94
N ALA A 23 -11.17 6.57 40.00
CA ALA A 23 -11.66 7.43 38.93
C ALA A 23 -10.87 7.06 37.66
N LYS A 24 -11.60 6.70 36.58
CA LYS A 24 -11.01 6.47 35.28
C LYS A 24 -10.21 7.72 34.90
N PRO A 25 -8.92 7.61 34.51
CA PRO A 25 -8.14 8.79 34.14
C PRO A 25 -8.91 9.59 33.08
N PRO A 26 -8.90 10.92 33.13
CA PRO A 26 -9.58 11.72 32.13
C PRO A 26 -9.10 11.34 30.75
N ALA A 27 -10.04 11.10 29.83
CA ALA A 27 -9.70 10.79 28.45
C ALA A 27 -8.83 11.95 27.93
N THR A 28 -7.60 11.64 27.51
CA THR A 28 -6.67 12.65 26.97
C THR A 28 -7.36 13.31 25.78
N GLU A 29 -7.57 14.63 25.83
CA GLU A 29 -8.17 15.38 24.72
C GLU A 29 -7.34 15.16 23.46
N LEU A 30 -8.02 14.82 22.36
CA LEU A 30 -7.37 14.65 21.05
C LEU A 30 -6.76 15.98 20.60
N THR A 31 -5.54 15.92 20.07
CA THR A 31 -4.94 17.07 19.39
C THR A 31 -5.77 17.46 18.16
N GLN A 32 -5.56 18.67 17.63
CA GLN A 32 -6.23 19.10 16.39
C GLN A 32 -5.95 18.13 15.22
N ALA A 33 -4.70 17.68 15.07
CA ALA A 33 -4.31 16.73 14.03
C ALA A 33 -5.06 15.39 14.17
N GLN A 34 -5.16 14.86 15.40
CA GLN A 34 -5.92 13.64 15.67
C GLN A 34 -7.42 13.79 15.39
N ARG A 35 -8.00 14.94 15.71
CA ARG A 35 -9.41 15.22 15.37
C ARG A 35 -9.63 15.25 13.88
N ILE A 36 -8.75 15.91 13.10
CA ILE A 36 -8.81 15.94 11.63
C ILE A 36 -8.68 14.53 11.07
N ALA A 37 -7.68 13.77 11.47
CA ALA A 37 -7.45 12.39 11.00
C ALA A 37 -8.64 11.46 11.28
N LYS A 38 -9.39 11.69 12.37
CA LYS A 38 -10.57 10.87 12.72
C LYS A 38 -11.87 11.36 12.09
N SER A 39 -11.94 12.59 11.63
CA SER A 39 -13.16 13.15 11.01
C SER A 39 -13.14 13.12 9.49
N ALA A 40 -11.98 13.01 8.87
CA ALA A 40 -11.82 12.92 7.42
C ALA A 40 -11.70 11.46 6.96
N ILE A 41 -12.19 11.16 5.76
CA ILE A 41 -11.90 9.89 5.10
C ILE A 41 -10.49 9.97 4.53
N ILE A 42 -9.56 9.18 5.09
CA ILE A 42 -8.18 9.08 4.60
C ILE A 42 -8.08 7.88 3.67
N VAL A 43 -7.69 8.17 2.43
CA VAL A 43 -7.46 7.17 1.38
C VAL A 43 -5.96 7.04 1.16
N ASP A 44 -5.44 5.83 1.21
CA ASP A 44 -4.09 5.49 0.75
C ASP A 44 -4.18 4.81 -0.61
N GLY A 45 -3.44 5.31 -1.60
CA GLY A 45 -3.52 4.80 -2.98
C GLY A 45 -2.96 3.41 -3.18
N HIS A 46 -2.11 2.91 -2.25
CA HIS A 46 -1.40 1.67 -2.50
C HIS A 46 -0.72 1.09 -1.25
N ILE A 47 -1.11 -0.12 -0.85
CA ILE A 47 -0.39 -0.88 0.17
C ILE A 47 -0.23 -2.35 -0.23
N ASP A 48 0.99 -2.91 -0.07
CA ASP A 48 1.36 -4.27 -0.52
C ASP A 48 1.02 -5.40 0.47
N VAL A 49 0.00 -5.18 1.28
CA VAL A 49 -0.43 -6.15 2.30
C VAL A 49 -0.80 -7.52 1.72
N PRO A 50 -1.59 -7.62 0.62
CA PRO A 50 -1.99 -8.92 0.10
C PRO A 50 -0.81 -9.79 -0.32
N TYR A 51 0.18 -9.21 -0.99
CA TYR A 51 1.36 -9.94 -1.46
C TYR A 51 2.24 -10.41 -0.29
N ARG A 52 2.44 -9.55 0.73
CA ARG A 52 3.18 -9.91 1.94
C ARG A 52 2.51 -11.04 2.70
N VAL A 53 1.20 -10.93 2.94
CA VAL A 53 0.40 -11.91 3.69
C VAL A 53 0.32 -13.25 2.94
N ASN A 54 0.22 -13.22 1.61
CA ASN A 54 0.25 -14.43 0.79
C ASN A 54 1.60 -15.17 0.87
N LYS A 55 2.72 -14.44 0.99
CA LYS A 55 4.05 -15.06 1.15
C LYS A 55 4.32 -15.53 2.58
N HIS A 56 3.93 -14.72 3.55
CA HIS A 56 4.15 -14.98 4.97
C HIS A 56 2.89 -14.59 5.72
N TRP A 57 2.05 -15.59 6.01
CA TRP A 57 0.78 -15.36 6.68
C TRP A 57 1.00 -14.67 8.03
N VAL A 58 0.28 -13.57 8.22
CA VAL A 58 0.16 -12.87 9.49
C VAL A 58 -1.27 -12.32 9.61
N ASP A 59 -1.86 -12.39 10.79
CA ASP A 59 -3.21 -11.90 11.02
C ASP A 59 -3.24 -10.37 11.20
N VAL A 60 -3.37 -9.65 10.11
CA VAL A 60 -3.45 -8.17 10.09
C VAL A 60 -4.74 -7.61 10.72
N THR A 61 -5.68 -8.48 11.11
CA THR A 61 -6.86 -8.06 11.88
C THR A 61 -6.53 -7.79 13.35
N GLN A 62 -5.32 -8.19 13.79
CA GLN A 62 -4.78 -7.99 15.13
C GLN A 62 -3.47 -7.19 15.04
N ALA A 63 -2.93 -6.77 16.21
CA ALA A 63 -1.61 -6.16 16.26
C ALA A 63 -0.53 -7.14 15.78
N THR A 64 0.34 -6.69 14.87
CA THR A 64 1.43 -7.49 14.30
C THR A 64 2.79 -6.94 14.71
N ALA A 65 3.76 -7.84 14.94
CA ALA A 65 5.13 -7.45 15.26
C ALA A 65 5.86 -6.84 14.05
N ASP A 66 5.57 -7.36 12.84
CA ASP A 66 6.24 -7.00 11.60
C ASP A 66 5.29 -6.34 10.60
N GLY A 67 5.88 -5.58 9.66
CA GLY A 67 5.17 -4.86 8.61
C GLY A 67 4.54 -3.57 9.11
N ASP A 68 4.05 -2.76 8.18
CA ASP A 68 3.63 -1.38 8.43
C ASP A 68 2.11 -1.20 8.50
N PHE A 69 1.34 -2.27 8.32
CA PHE A 69 -0.12 -2.26 8.37
C PHE A 69 -0.67 -3.38 9.25
N ASP A 70 -1.54 -3.01 10.17
CA ASP A 70 -2.52 -3.84 10.85
C ASP A 70 -3.73 -2.99 11.29
N TYR A 71 -4.82 -3.64 11.68
CA TYR A 71 -6.06 -2.94 12.08
C TYR A 71 -5.85 -1.94 13.22
N PRO A 72 -5.19 -2.29 14.36
CA PRO A 72 -5.00 -1.34 15.45
C PRO A 72 -4.22 -0.08 15.03
N ARG A 73 -3.14 -0.23 14.23
CA ARG A 73 -2.37 0.93 13.74
C ARG A 73 -3.17 1.75 12.73
N ALA A 74 -3.90 1.12 11.83
CA ALA A 74 -4.76 1.82 10.87
C ALA A 74 -5.82 2.66 11.59
N VAL A 75 -6.51 2.10 12.60
CA VAL A 75 -7.49 2.82 13.43
C VAL A 75 -6.83 3.95 14.22
N GLN A 76 -5.65 3.71 14.81
CA GLN A 76 -4.91 4.74 15.54
C GLN A 76 -4.52 5.91 14.65
N GLY A 77 -4.05 5.63 13.42
CA GLY A 77 -3.67 6.63 12.42
C GLY A 77 -4.85 7.31 11.73
N GLY A 78 -6.06 6.74 11.79
CA GLY A 78 -7.24 7.23 11.09
C GLY A 78 -7.30 6.81 9.62
N LEU A 79 -6.58 5.78 9.20
CA LEU A 79 -6.63 5.25 7.84
C LEU A 79 -7.96 4.52 7.60
N ASN A 80 -8.71 4.95 6.57
CA ASN A 80 -10.08 4.47 6.33
C ASN A 80 -10.23 3.66 5.04
N ALA A 81 -9.41 3.94 4.00
CA ALA A 81 -9.58 3.31 2.70
C ALA A 81 -8.22 3.07 2.01
N PRO A 82 -7.39 2.14 2.50
CA PRO A 82 -6.19 1.73 1.79
C PRO A 82 -6.55 0.85 0.59
N PHE A 83 -6.06 1.21 -0.60
CA PHE A 83 -6.12 0.34 -1.75
C PHE A 83 -5.18 -0.86 -1.54
N MET A 84 -5.75 -2.05 -1.48
CA MET A 84 -5.03 -3.30 -1.40
C MET A 84 -4.39 -3.61 -2.76
N SER A 85 -3.06 -3.59 -2.81
CA SER A 85 -2.30 -3.89 -4.03
C SER A 85 -2.39 -5.36 -4.38
N ILE A 86 -2.97 -5.65 -5.54
CA ILE A 86 -2.94 -6.97 -6.17
C ILE A 86 -1.71 -6.98 -7.08
N TYR A 87 -0.53 -7.06 -6.44
CA TYR A 87 0.77 -6.96 -7.08
C TYR A 87 1.16 -8.23 -7.82
N VAL A 88 1.51 -8.10 -9.09
CA VAL A 88 2.03 -9.21 -9.91
C VAL A 88 3.44 -8.89 -10.40
N PRO A 89 4.46 -9.68 -9.98
CA PRO A 89 5.84 -9.45 -10.42
C PRO A 89 5.99 -9.51 -11.95
N ALA A 90 6.85 -8.64 -12.50
CA ALA A 90 7.14 -8.60 -13.93
C ALA A 90 7.71 -9.92 -14.47
N SER A 91 8.31 -10.76 -13.63
CA SER A 91 8.76 -12.11 -14.01
C SER A 91 7.62 -13.05 -14.45
N LEU A 92 6.36 -12.69 -14.14
CA LEU A 92 5.17 -13.42 -14.57
C LEU A 92 4.48 -12.80 -15.79
N ASP A 93 5.05 -11.73 -16.38
CA ASP A 93 4.57 -11.19 -17.65
C ASP A 93 4.54 -12.30 -18.71
N ASN A 94 3.55 -12.30 -19.58
CA ASN A 94 3.31 -13.32 -20.60
C ASN A 94 3.08 -14.76 -20.05
N SER A 95 2.72 -14.91 -18.78
CA SER A 95 2.40 -16.17 -18.14
C SER A 95 1.00 -16.19 -17.56
N LYS A 96 0.25 -17.27 -17.76
CA LYS A 96 -1.04 -17.50 -17.09
C LYS A 96 -0.92 -17.54 -15.55
N ALA A 97 0.28 -17.74 -15.01
CA ALA A 97 0.55 -17.63 -13.58
C ALA A 97 0.28 -16.22 -13.03
N SER A 98 0.36 -15.18 -13.87
CA SER A 98 -0.04 -13.81 -13.50
C SER A 98 -1.51 -13.73 -13.12
N ILE A 99 -2.40 -14.37 -13.90
CA ILE A 99 -3.84 -14.43 -13.63
C ILE A 99 -4.13 -15.20 -12.34
N GLN A 100 -3.44 -16.34 -12.16
CA GLN A 100 -3.61 -17.18 -10.97
C GLN A 100 -3.18 -16.42 -9.70
N LEU A 101 -2.01 -15.77 -9.72
CA LEU A 101 -1.53 -14.99 -8.59
C LEU A 101 -2.49 -13.84 -8.26
N ALA A 102 -2.95 -13.07 -9.27
CA ALA A 102 -3.89 -12.00 -9.05
C ALA A 102 -5.18 -12.48 -8.36
N ASN A 103 -5.76 -13.59 -8.81
CA ASN A 103 -6.93 -14.19 -8.15
C ASN A 103 -6.61 -14.62 -6.71
N THR A 104 -5.47 -15.27 -6.47
CA THR A 104 -5.05 -15.68 -5.11
C THR A 104 -4.92 -14.46 -4.16
N LEU A 105 -4.38 -13.35 -4.64
CA LEU A 105 -4.25 -12.14 -3.82
C LEU A 105 -5.61 -11.49 -3.52
N ILE A 106 -6.56 -11.52 -4.47
CA ILE A 106 -7.94 -11.10 -4.24
C ILE A 106 -8.59 -12.00 -3.18
N ASP A 107 -8.47 -13.33 -3.32
CA ASP A 107 -8.98 -14.31 -2.34
C ASP A 107 -8.40 -14.06 -0.94
N THR A 108 -7.12 -13.65 -0.86
CA THR A 108 -6.45 -13.29 0.40
C THR A 108 -7.13 -12.07 1.06
N VAL A 109 -7.48 -11.02 0.30
CA VAL A 109 -8.19 -9.86 0.86
C VAL A 109 -9.60 -10.23 1.28
N GLU A 110 -10.31 -11.02 0.47
CA GLU A 110 -11.64 -11.54 0.81
C GLU A 110 -11.61 -12.37 2.11
N ALA A 111 -10.56 -13.19 2.31
CA ALA A 111 -10.38 -13.97 3.53
C ALA A 111 -10.09 -13.08 4.75
N ILE A 112 -9.32 -11.97 4.61
CA ILE A 112 -9.12 -10.98 5.68
C ILE A 112 -10.47 -10.37 6.09
N VAL A 113 -11.30 -9.97 5.14
CA VAL A 113 -12.64 -9.41 5.41
C VAL A 113 -13.55 -10.45 6.07
N ALA A 114 -13.58 -11.68 5.56
CA ALA A 114 -14.39 -12.76 6.12
C ALA A 114 -14.00 -13.10 7.58
N ARG A 115 -12.71 -12.93 7.93
CA ARG A 115 -12.20 -13.16 9.27
C ARG A 115 -12.61 -12.08 10.28
N ALA A 116 -12.79 -10.84 9.82
CA ALA A 116 -13.13 -9.70 10.68
C ALA A 116 -14.11 -8.74 9.99
N PRO A 117 -15.34 -9.19 9.72
CA PRO A 117 -16.35 -8.38 9.01
C PRO A 117 -16.84 -7.18 9.83
N ASP A 118 -16.55 -7.15 11.11
CA ASP A 118 -16.77 -6.03 12.02
C ASP A 118 -15.68 -4.95 11.95
N LYS A 119 -14.59 -5.21 11.21
CA LYS A 119 -13.42 -4.32 11.07
C LYS A 119 -13.21 -3.85 9.63
N PHE A 120 -13.44 -4.73 8.67
CA PHE A 120 -13.12 -4.50 7.26
C PHE A 120 -14.28 -4.81 6.34
N ALA A 121 -14.36 -4.12 5.21
CA ALA A 121 -15.28 -4.45 4.14
C ALA A 121 -14.64 -4.16 2.77
N ILE A 122 -14.91 -4.99 1.76
CA ILE A 122 -14.54 -4.68 0.37
C ILE A 122 -15.33 -3.43 -0.08
N ALA A 123 -14.65 -2.50 -0.75
CA ALA A 123 -15.27 -1.33 -1.34
C ALA A 123 -15.05 -1.32 -2.86
N THR A 124 -16.12 -1.19 -3.60
CA THR A 124 -16.09 -1.14 -5.08
C THR A 124 -16.55 0.20 -5.62
N THR A 125 -17.09 1.06 -4.76
CA THR A 125 -17.59 2.40 -5.10
C THR A 125 -17.22 3.43 -4.02
N VAL A 126 -17.24 4.70 -4.37
CA VAL A 126 -17.12 5.80 -3.40
C VAL A 126 -18.26 5.78 -2.36
N ALA A 127 -19.46 5.35 -2.78
CA ALA A 127 -20.61 5.21 -1.88
C ALA A 127 -20.34 4.13 -0.81
N ASP A 128 -19.69 3.01 -1.17
CA ASP A 128 -19.28 1.98 -0.22
C ASP A 128 -18.35 2.57 0.84
N VAL A 129 -17.29 3.27 0.41
CA VAL A 129 -16.31 3.87 1.33
C VAL A 129 -16.98 4.84 2.30
N ARG A 130 -17.87 5.71 1.81
CA ARG A 130 -18.61 6.66 2.67
C ARG A 130 -19.53 5.95 3.66
N LYS A 131 -20.25 4.94 3.21
CA LYS A 131 -21.13 4.12 4.06
C LYS A 131 -20.32 3.39 5.14
N GLN A 132 -19.26 2.71 4.73
CA GLN A 132 -18.40 1.92 5.62
C GLN A 132 -17.71 2.82 6.67
N PHE A 133 -17.29 4.02 6.27
CA PHE A 133 -16.75 5.04 7.20
C PHE A 133 -17.76 5.38 8.31
N THR A 134 -19.04 5.60 7.98
CA THR A 134 -20.08 5.89 8.99
C THR A 134 -20.37 4.69 9.89
N GLN A 135 -20.03 3.48 9.45
CA GLN A 135 -20.17 2.23 10.21
C GLN A 135 -18.92 1.92 11.06
N GLY A 136 -17.85 2.73 10.95
CA GLY A 136 -16.58 2.49 11.65
C GLY A 136 -15.73 1.38 11.05
N LEU A 137 -16.01 0.97 9.81
CA LEU A 137 -15.25 -0.04 9.08
C LEU A 137 -14.12 0.62 8.27
N ILE A 138 -13.02 -0.12 8.10
CA ILE A 138 -11.98 0.22 7.14
C ILE A 138 -12.37 -0.42 5.80
N SER A 139 -12.50 0.42 4.77
CA SER A 139 -12.77 -0.01 3.40
C SER A 139 -11.51 -0.58 2.76
N LEU A 140 -11.62 -1.70 2.05
CA LEU A 140 -10.54 -2.32 1.30
C LEU A 140 -10.88 -2.29 -0.20
N PRO A 141 -10.68 -1.16 -0.90
CA PRO A 141 -10.71 -1.14 -2.36
C PRO A 141 -9.50 -1.90 -2.93
N LEU A 142 -9.64 -2.49 -4.14
CA LEU A 142 -8.61 -3.29 -4.78
C LEU A 142 -8.02 -2.56 -5.98
N GLY A 143 -6.68 -2.53 -6.05
CA GLY A 143 -5.94 -2.03 -7.19
C GLY A 143 -4.99 -3.09 -7.73
N MET A 144 -4.99 -3.34 -9.04
CA MET A 144 -4.05 -4.26 -9.66
C MET A 144 -2.75 -3.54 -9.99
N GLU A 145 -1.65 -3.96 -9.37
CA GLU A 145 -0.33 -3.44 -9.73
C GLU A 145 0.38 -4.36 -10.70
N ASN A 146 0.73 -3.81 -11.86
CA ASN A 146 1.12 -4.47 -13.08
C ASN A 146 -0.05 -5.12 -13.82
N GLY A 147 -0.44 -4.55 -14.96
CA GLY A 147 -1.53 -5.05 -15.80
C GLY A 147 -1.26 -6.39 -16.50
N SER A 148 -0.17 -7.10 -16.16
CA SER A 148 0.19 -8.40 -16.75
C SER A 148 -0.93 -9.45 -16.74
N PRO A 149 -1.82 -9.54 -15.71
CA PRO A 149 -2.94 -10.49 -15.72
C PRO A 149 -3.97 -10.26 -16.83
N ILE A 150 -3.94 -9.10 -17.48
CA ILE A 150 -4.85 -8.84 -18.62
C ILE A 150 -4.47 -9.68 -19.84
N GLN A 151 -3.19 -10.03 -20.02
CA GLN A 151 -2.71 -11.00 -21.05
C GLN A 151 -3.19 -10.68 -22.48
N GLY A 152 -3.41 -9.40 -22.82
CA GLY A 152 -3.92 -9.00 -24.13
C GLY A 152 -5.39 -9.37 -24.40
N ASP A 153 -6.15 -9.78 -23.41
CA ASP A 153 -7.55 -10.20 -23.52
C ASP A 153 -8.44 -9.29 -22.65
N LEU A 154 -9.36 -8.58 -23.30
CA LEU A 154 -10.33 -7.72 -22.62
C LEU A 154 -11.34 -8.51 -21.77
N GLY A 155 -11.50 -9.81 -22.01
CA GLY A 155 -12.26 -10.69 -21.12
C GLY A 155 -11.65 -10.78 -19.72
N ASN A 156 -10.32 -10.76 -19.62
CA ASN A 156 -9.63 -10.69 -18.33
C ASN A 156 -9.83 -9.34 -17.64
N LEU A 157 -9.89 -8.22 -18.39
CA LEU A 157 -10.26 -6.92 -17.82
C LEU A 157 -11.62 -6.97 -17.14
N GLN A 158 -12.64 -7.51 -17.86
CA GLN A 158 -14.00 -7.66 -17.30
C GLN A 158 -14.02 -8.60 -16.11
N HIS A 159 -13.27 -9.72 -16.16
CA HIS A 159 -13.12 -10.66 -15.05
C HIS A 159 -12.61 -9.94 -13.78
N PHE A 160 -11.50 -9.22 -13.88
CA PHE A 160 -10.93 -8.54 -12.71
C PHE A 160 -11.77 -7.36 -12.21
N TYR A 161 -12.48 -6.65 -13.11
CA TYR A 161 -13.46 -5.66 -12.71
C TYR A 161 -14.57 -6.29 -11.85
N ASN A 162 -15.10 -7.43 -12.29
CA ASN A 162 -16.12 -8.19 -11.55
C ASN A 162 -15.59 -8.74 -10.22
N ARG A 163 -14.28 -9.04 -10.11
CA ARG A 163 -13.59 -9.43 -8.88
C ARG A 163 -13.29 -8.24 -7.94
N GLY A 164 -13.70 -7.03 -8.29
CA GLY A 164 -13.57 -5.85 -7.44
C GLY A 164 -12.39 -4.94 -7.71
N ILE A 165 -11.54 -5.22 -8.71
CA ILE A 165 -10.44 -4.32 -9.12
C ILE A 165 -11.02 -2.99 -9.60
N ARG A 166 -10.48 -1.87 -9.10
CA ARG A 166 -10.94 -0.51 -9.43
C ARG A 166 -9.88 0.40 -10.01
N TYR A 167 -8.62 0.01 -9.96
CA TYR A 167 -7.58 0.57 -10.82
C TYR A 167 -6.64 -0.51 -11.36
N ILE A 168 -5.93 -0.19 -12.45
CA ILE A 168 -4.81 -0.98 -12.97
C ILE A 168 -3.62 -0.05 -13.18
N THR A 169 -2.48 -0.37 -12.53
CA THR A 169 -1.16 0.17 -12.87
C THR A 169 -0.68 -0.56 -14.13
N LEU A 170 -0.48 0.18 -15.21
CA LEU A 170 -0.35 -0.41 -16.56
C LEU A 170 0.89 -1.28 -16.75
N ALA A 171 2.01 -0.93 -16.10
CA ALA A 171 3.25 -1.69 -16.06
C ALA A 171 3.89 -1.56 -14.68
N HIS A 172 4.89 -2.37 -14.35
CA HIS A 172 5.65 -2.26 -13.11
C HIS A 172 7.15 -2.07 -13.41
N SER A 173 8.01 -2.99 -13.00
CA SER A 173 9.48 -2.88 -13.15
C SER A 173 10.01 -3.16 -14.55
N GLN A 174 9.19 -3.67 -15.45
CA GLN A 174 9.52 -3.94 -16.86
C GLN A 174 8.36 -3.53 -17.76
N SER A 175 8.69 -3.18 -19.01
CA SER A 175 7.70 -2.97 -20.05
C SER A 175 6.99 -4.28 -20.38
N ASN A 176 5.65 -4.24 -20.42
CA ASN A 176 4.81 -5.40 -20.69
C ASN A 176 4.03 -5.26 -22.01
N HIS A 177 3.00 -6.05 -22.21
CA HIS A 177 2.15 -6.00 -23.41
C HIS A 177 1.23 -4.77 -23.47
N ILE A 178 1.17 -3.93 -22.42
CA ILE A 178 0.31 -2.74 -22.30
C ILE A 178 1.14 -1.46 -22.48
N SER A 179 2.24 -1.32 -21.73
CA SER A 179 2.94 -0.05 -21.57
C SER A 179 4.44 -0.26 -21.34
N ASP A 180 5.19 0.76 -21.72
CA ASP A 180 6.58 0.90 -21.29
C ASP A 180 6.65 1.29 -19.82
N SER A 181 7.63 0.71 -19.12
CA SER A 181 7.96 0.99 -17.73
C SER A 181 8.98 2.13 -17.63
N SER A 182 8.90 2.93 -16.55
CA SER A 182 9.91 3.92 -16.18
C SER A 182 11.27 3.30 -15.83
N TYR A 183 11.30 2.02 -15.49
CA TYR A 183 12.53 1.30 -15.13
C TYR A 183 13.25 0.71 -16.33
N ASP A 184 12.56 0.47 -17.45
CA ASP A 184 13.20 -0.05 -18.66
C ASP A 184 13.99 1.03 -19.40
N ILE A 185 15.28 0.83 -19.56
CA ILE A 185 16.15 1.68 -20.37
C ILE A 185 15.77 1.57 -21.86
N ARG A 186 15.44 0.36 -22.31
CA ARG A 186 15.01 0.07 -23.68
C ARG A 186 13.50 0.06 -23.77
N LYS A 187 12.90 1.19 -24.12
CA LYS A 187 11.46 1.30 -24.32
C LYS A 187 11.01 0.43 -25.51
N ARG A 188 9.98 -0.36 -25.30
CA ARG A 188 9.47 -1.32 -26.29
C ARG A 188 8.47 -0.68 -27.26
N TRP A 189 7.66 0.24 -26.75
CA TRP A 189 6.50 0.77 -27.46
C TRP A 189 6.59 2.28 -27.74
N GLN A 190 7.58 2.96 -27.22
CA GLN A 190 7.63 4.43 -27.15
C GLN A 190 6.37 4.99 -26.46
N GLY A 191 5.98 4.36 -25.35
CA GLY A 191 4.79 4.68 -24.57
C GLY A 191 3.84 3.49 -24.42
N LEU A 192 2.62 3.62 -24.90
CA LEU A 192 1.62 2.55 -24.88
C LEU A 192 1.72 1.65 -26.11
N SER A 193 1.53 0.34 -25.91
CA SER A 193 1.32 -0.59 -27.02
C SER A 193 0.00 -0.33 -27.74
N PRO A 194 -0.22 -0.90 -28.94
CA PRO A 194 -1.53 -0.86 -29.59
C PRO A 194 -2.65 -1.43 -28.72
N PHE A 195 -2.38 -2.52 -27.99
CA PHE A 195 -3.33 -3.09 -27.03
C PHE A 195 -3.53 -2.15 -25.84
N GLY A 196 -2.48 -1.52 -25.31
CA GLY A 196 -2.56 -0.56 -24.21
C GLY A 196 -3.51 0.61 -24.55
N LYS A 197 -3.45 1.16 -25.75
CA LYS A 197 -4.37 2.21 -26.20
C LYS A 197 -5.83 1.75 -26.21
N THR A 198 -6.09 0.50 -26.64
CA THR A 198 -7.43 -0.09 -26.58
C THR A 198 -7.86 -0.30 -25.12
N LEU A 199 -6.95 -0.77 -24.26
CA LEU A 199 -7.23 -1.01 -22.84
C LEU A 199 -7.64 0.28 -22.12
N ILE A 200 -6.96 1.42 -22.34
CA ILE A 200 -7.32 2.74 -21.77
C ILE A 200 -8.81 3.06 -22.06
N ASN A 201 -9.23 2.88 -23.32
CA ASN A 201 -10.63 3.14 -23.71
C ASN A 201 -11.60 2.21 -22.98
N GLN A 202 -11.28 0.93 -22.83
CA GLN A 202 -12.14 -0.03 -22.13
C GLN A 202 -12.19 0.20 -20.63
N MET A 203 -11.08 0.58 -20.01
CA MET A 203 -11.06 0.97 -18.60
C MET A 203 -11.98 2.18 -18.35
N ASN A 204 -11.93 3.20 -19.22
CA ASN A 204 -12.85 4.34 -19.15
C ASN A 204 -14.33 3.91 -19.29
N ASN A 205 -14.63 2.97 -20.19
CA ASN A 205 -15.99 2.45 -20.39
C ASN A 205 -16.53 1.73 -19.14
N LEU A 206 -15.65 1.01 -18.41
CA LEU A 206 -15.99 0.32 -17.17
C LEU A 206 -16.03 1.23 -15.94
N GLY A 207 -15.51 2.47 -16.04
CA GLY A 207 -15.30 3.34 -14.88
C GLY A 207 -14.15 2.85 -13.98
N MET A 208 -13.18 2.14 -14.56
CA MET A 208 -11.96 1.69 -13.86
C MET A 208 -10.91 2.79 -13.96
N LEU A 209 -10.30 3.18 -12.83
CA LEU A 209 -9.23 4.17 -12.80
C LEU A 209 -7.98 3.64 -13.50
N ILE A 210 -7.30 4.53 -14.23
CA ILE A 210 -6.03 4.26 -14.86
C ILE A 210 -4.94 4.78 -13.92
N ASP A 211 -4.06 3.89 -13.45
CA ASP A 211 -2.93 4.26 -12.62
C ASP A 211 -1.66 4.36 -13.46
N ILE A 212 -1.05 5.55 -13.42
CA ILE A 212 0.15 5.89 -14.19
C ILE A 212 1.43 5.77 -13.36
N SER A 213 1.36 5.24 -12.14
CA SER A 213 2.57 4.88 -11.40
C SER A 213 3.38 3.86 -12.22
N HIS A 214 4.71 3.92 -12.16
CA HIS A 214 5.64 3.04 -12.88
C HIS A 214 5.74 3.18 -14.40
N VAL A 215 4.83 3.88 -15.08
CA VAL A 215 4.90 4.00 -16.54
C VAL A 215 5.98 4.98 -17.00
N SER A 216 6.44 4.84 -18.25
CA SER A 216 7.36 5.82 -18.85
C SER A 216 6.70 7.19 -19.06
N ASP A 217 7.52 8.23 -19.17
CA ASP A 217 7.02 9.60 -19.45
C ASP A 217 6.18 9.64 -20.72
N GLN A 218 6.59 8.93 -21.78
CA GLN A 218 5.82 8.86 -23.01
C GLN A 218 4.47 8.17 -22.81
N ALA A 219 4.44 7.08 -22.04
CA ALA A 219 3.19 6.39 -21.73
C ALA A 219 2.25 7.30 -20.91
N PHE A 220 2.78 8.05 -19.94
CA PHE A 220 2.01 9.02 -19.19
C PHE A 220 1.30 10.02 -20.11
N TYR A 221 2.02 10.70 -21.02
CA TYR A 221 1.40 11.69 -21.89
C TYR A 221 0.37 11.07 -22.84
N GLN A 222 0.62 9.86 -23.35
CA GLN A 222 -0.35 9.15 -24.18
C GLN A 222 -1.61 8.75 -23.39
N VAL A 223 -1.47 8.38 -22.11
CA VAL A 223 -2.61 8.12 -21.22
C VAL A 223 -3.42 9.40 -21.00
N ILE A 224 -2.77 10.54 -20.72
CA ILE A 224 -3.44 11.84 -20.53
C ILE A 224 -4.22 12.25 -21.79
N GLU A 225 -3.66 11.99 -22.97
CA GLU A 225 -4.33 12.29 -24.24
C GLU A 225 -5.56 11.41 -24.51
N LEU A 226 -5.45 10.12 -24.18
CA LEU A 226 -6.47 9.11 -24.49
C LEU A 226 -7.58 8.99 -23.46
N SER A 227 -7.27 9.29 -22.18
CA SER A 227 -8.23 9.10 -21.11
C SER A 227 -9.32 10.17 -21.12
N ARG A 228 -10.58 9.73 -21.11
CA ARG A 228 -11.75 10.60 -20.97
C ARG A 228 -12.13 10.89 -19.53
N ALA A 229 -11.40 10.30 -18.58
CA ALA A 229 -11.62 10.44 -17.13
C ALA A 229 -10.32 10.81 -16.44
N PRO A 230 -10.38 11.44 -15.26
CA PRO A 230 -9.22 11.68 -14.44
C PRO A 230 -8.44 10.39 -14.16
N VAL A 231 -7.10 10.47 -14.22
CA VAL A 231 -6.20 9.35 -13.93
C VAL A 231 -5.55 9.53 -12.56
N ILE A 232 -4.95 8.48 -12.02
CA ILE A 232 -4.26 8.54 -10.74
C ILE A 232 -2.79 8.14 -10.89
N ALA A 233 -1.93 8.73 -10.04
CA ALA A 233 -0.64 8.16 -9.68
C ALA A 233 -0.77 7.64 -8.25
N SER A 234 -1.08 6.35 -8.10
CA SER A 234 -1.45 5.75 -6.82
C SER A 234 -0.30 5.77 -5.79
N HIS A 235 0.96 5.75 -6.26
CA HIS A 235 2.15 5.76 -5.42
C HIS A 235 3.38 6.25 -6.22
N SER A 236 3.44 7.54 -6.47
CA SER A 236 4.59 8.24 -7.07
C SER A 236 4.99 9.42 -6.20
N SER A 237 6.06 10.13 -6.60
CA SER A 237 6.48 11.37 -5.94
C SER A 237 6.96 12.39 -6.97
N ILE A 238 7.53 13.48 -6.50
CA ILE A 238 7.95 14.59 -7.35
C ILE A 238 9.42 14.41 -7.73
N ARG A 239 9.72 14.42 -9.04
CA ARG A 239 11.07 14.23 -9.61
C ARG A 239 12.06 15.32 -9.16
N PHE A 240 11.57 16.46 -8.67
CA PHE A 240 12.41 17.49 -8.07
C PHE A 240 13.31 16.94 -6.96
N PHE A 241 12.81 16.01 -6.14
CA PHE A 241 13.57 15.37 -5.06
C PHE A 241 14.50 14.25 -5.56
N THR A 242 14.30 13.75 -6.78
CA THR A 242 15.05 12.64 -7.37
C THR A 242 15.36 12.94 -8.83
N PRO A 243 16.20 13.97 -9.11
CA PRO A 243 16.47 14.42 -10.48
C PRO A 243 16.92 13.26 -11.38
N GLY A 244 16.33 13.18 -12.59
CA GLY A 244 16.65 12.16 -13.57
C GLY A 244 15.94 10.81 -13.38
N TRP A 245 15.23 10.59 -12.26
CA TRP A 245 14.53 9.33 -12.02
C TRP A 245 13.11 9.36 -12.56
N GLU A 246 12.88 8.69 -13.70
CA GLU A 246 11.62 8.68 -14.45
C GLU A 246 10.45 8.10 -13.64
N ARG A 247 10.72 7.34 -12.56
CA ARG A 247 9.69 6.79 -11.66
C ARG A 247 8.85 7.86 -10.97
N ASN A 248 9.43 9.04 -10.75
CA ASN A 248 8.75 10.20 -10.18
C ASN A 248 8.33 11.19 -11.27
N MET A 249 7.28 11.95 -11.01
CA MET A 249 6.69 12.90 -11.96
C MET A 249 7.43 14.24 -11.94
N ASP A 250 7.73 14.77 -13.11
CA ASP A 250 8.27 16.12 -13.24
C ASP A 250 7.17 17.20 -13.17
N GLN A 251 7.59 18.47 -13.18
CA GLN A 251 6.65 19.59 -13.06
C GLN A 251 5.66 19.69 -14.22
N ALA A 252 6.06 19.32 -15.43
CA ALA A 252 5.17 19.35 -16.60
C ALA A 252 4.11 18.25 -16.49
N MET A 253 4.50 17.05 -16.07
CA MET A 253 3.59 15.95 -15.80
C MET A 253 2.58 16.29 -14.70
N LEU A 254 3.03 16.92 -13.59
CA LEU A 254 2.15 17.35 -12.51
C LEU A 254 1.09 18.37 -13.00
N LYS A 255 1.49 19.31 -13.86
CA LYS A 255 0.55 20.26 -14.48
C LYS A 255 -0.45 19.56 -15.41
N ALA A 256 0.02 18.61 -16.21
CA ALA A 256 -0.83 17.83 -17.11
C ALA A 256 -1.81 16.95 -16.33
N LEU A 257 -1.35 16.29 -15.25
CA LEU A 257 -2.21 15.53 -14.36
C LEU A 257 -3.27 16.40 -13.71
N GLY A 258 -2.90 17.59 -13.21
CA GLY A 258 -3.86 18.55 -12.64
C GLY A 258 -4.87 19.04 -13.65
N ALA A 259 -4.45 19.32 -14.90
CA ALA A 259 -5.37 19.70 -15.98
C ALA A 259 -6.34 18.58 -16.39
N ASN A 260 -5.92 17.33 -16.28
CA ASN A 260 -6.77 16.14 -16.44
C ASN A 260 -7.77 15.95 -15.28
N GLY A 261 -7.61 16.68 -14.16
CA GLY A 261 -8.38 16.48 -12.93
C GLY A 261 -7.92 15.28 -12.10
N GLY A 262 -6.77 14.74 -12.42
CA GLY A 262 -6.18 13.57 -11.75
C GLY A 262 -5.53 13.89 -10.41
N VAL A 263 -5.06 12.84 -9.72
CA VAL A 263 -4.47 12.91 -8.38
C VAL A 263 -3.15 12.15 -8.34
N ILE A 264 -2.14 12.75 -7.69
CA ILE A 264 -0.93 12.04 -7.27
C ILE A 264 -1.00 11.78 -5.76
N MET A 265 -0.79 10.54 -5.35
CA MET A 265 -0.61 10.14 -3.97
C MET A 265 0.88 9.93 -3.73
N ILE A 266 1.42 10.71 -2.78
CA ILE A 266 2.85 10.76 -2.52
C ILE A 266 3.31 9.48 -1.85
N ASN A 267 4.28 8.82 -2.46
CA ASN A 267 4.99 7.70 -1.86
C ASN A 267 6.01 8.24 -0.84
N PHE A 268 5.84 7.91 0.44
CA PHE A 268 6.69 8.38 1.52
C PHE A 268 7.99 7.58 1.69
N GLY A 269 8.26 6.58 0.86
CA GLY A 269 9.54 5.90 0.85
C GLY A 269 10.69 6.89 0.70
N SER A 270 11.70 6.85 1.58
CA SER A 270 12.77 7.85 1.63
C SER A 270 13.49 8.05 0.28
N GLY A 271 13.67 6.97 -0.50
CA GLY A 271 14.25 7.03 -1.85
C GLY A 271 13.39 7.77 -2.89
N PHE A 272 12.12 8.09 -2.58
CA PHE A 272 11.21 8.84 -3.45
C PHE A 272 11.19 10.35 -3.15
N VAL A 273 11.58 10.74 -1.93
CA VAL A 273 11.41 12.12 -1.43
C VAL A 273 12.71 12.74 -0.92
N SER A 274 13.83 12.01 -0.94
CA SER A 274 15.14 12.48 -0.51
C SER A 274 16.21 12.18 -1.56
N PRO A 275 16.93 13.19 -2.06
CA PRO A 275 18.07 13.00 -2.97
C PRO A 275 19.14 12.10 -2.36
N GLN A 276 19.44 12.26 -1.08
CA GLN A 276 20.45 11.48 -0.36
C GLN A 276 20.05 10.01 -0.27
N ALA A 277 18.81 9.74 0.12
CA ALA A 277 18.30 8.38 0.17
C ALA A 277 18.25 7.73 -1.23
N ARG A 278 17.92 8.50 -2.29
CA ARG A 278 17.96 8.00 -3.66
C ARG A 278 19.39 7.63 -4.08
N GLN A 279 20.36 8.49 -3.85
CA GLN A 279 21.76 8.21 -4.13
C GLN A 279 22.28 6.97 -3.38
N TRP A 280 21.87 6.82 -2.12
CA TRP A 280 22.21 5.64 -1.33
C TRP A 280 21.63 4.36 -1.97
N TRP A 281 20.36 4.39 -2.40
CA TRP A 281 19.71 3.28 -3.09
C TRP A 281 20.39 2.95 -4.42
N ASP A 282 20.71 3.95 -5.24
CA ASP A 282 21.39 3.74 -6.52
C ASP A 282 22.76 3.10 -6.33
N ARG A 283 23.48 3.53 -5.30
CA ARG A 283 24.76 2.92 -4.95
C ARG A 283 24.61 1.48 -4.47
N LEU A 284 23.62 1.20 -3.62
CA LEU A 284 23.36 -0.15 -3.17
C LEU A 284 23.00 -1.09 -4.35
N VAL A 285 22.16 -0.62 -5.29
CA VAL A 285 21.81 -1.42 -6.48
C VAL A 285 23.06 -1.72 -7.31
N ALA A 286 23.92 -0.73 -7.57
CA ALA A 286 25.17 -0.93 -8.31
C ALA A 286 26.12 -1.93 -7.60
N LEU A 287 26.24 -1.84 -6.28
CA LEU A 287 27.02 -2.79 -5.49
C LEU A 287 26.45 -4.21 -5.54
N ARG A 288 25.13 -4.35 -5.44
CA ARG A 288 24.48 -5.66 -5.56
C ARG A 288 24.70 -6.31 -6.92
N GLU A 289 24.70 -5.54 -8.00
CA GLU A 289 25.03 -6.03 -9.34
C GLU A 289 26.48 -6.52 -9.41
N GLN A 290 27.44 -5.79 -8.81
CA GLN A 290 28.84 -6.22 -8.73
C GLN A 290 28.98 -7.52 -7.90
N TRP A 291 28.39 -7.57 -6.71
CA TRP A 291 28.43 -8.77 -5.86
C TRP A 291 27.72 -9.96 -6.50
N ALA A 292 26.64 -9.73 -7.24
CA ALA A 292 25.92 -10.78 -7.96
C ALA A 292 26.77 -11.40 -9.08
N VAL A 293 27.60 -10.62 -9.74
CA VAL A 293 28.58 -11.12 -10.75
C VAL A 293 29.69 -11.90 -10.07
N GLU A 294 30.21 -11.45 -8.93
CA GLU A 294 31.35 -12.05 -8.24
C GLU A 294 30.93 -13.33 -7.45
N PHE A 295 29.84 -13.31 -6.75
CA PHE A 295 29.43 -14.36 -5.79
C PHE A 295 28.14 -15.06 -6.14
N GLY A 296 27.33 -14.50 -7.06
CA GLY A 296 25.97 -14.95 -7.35
C GLY A 296 24.89 -14.10 -6.64
N GLN A 297 23.77 -13.91 -7.31
CA GLN A 297 22.72 -12.96 -6.89
C GLN A 297 22.10 -13.23 -5.50
N THR A 298 22.02 -14.50 -5.11
CA THR A 298 21.42 -14.94 -3.84
C THR A 298 22.41 -15.67 -2.95
N SER A 299 23.72 -15.49 -3.18
CA SER A 299 24.75 -16.14 -2.36
C SER A 299 24.74 -15.58 -0.93
N PRO A 300 25.18 -16.38 0.07
CA PRO A 300 25.35 -15.89 1.44
C PRO A 300 26.26 -14.67 1.53
N GLU A 301 27.30 -14.60 0.69
CA GLU A 301 28.24 -13.49 0.62
C GLU A 301 27.58 -12.19 0.15
N THR A 302 26.80 -12.26 -0.96
CA THR A 302 26.04 -11.10 -1.45
C THR A 302 25.04 -10.58 -0.40
N LEU A 303 24.33 -11.48 0.26
CA LEU A 303 23.36 -11.11 1.30
C LEU A 303 24.03 -10.51 2.54
N ALA A 304 25.20 -11.03 2.94
CA ALA A 304 25.97 -10.50 4.07
C ALA A 304 26.51 -9.09 3.77
N LEU A 305 27.09 -8.88 2.59
CA LEU A 305 27.59 -7.57 2.15
C LEU A 305 26.48 -6.52 2.04
N GLU A 306 25.29 -6.92 1.56
CA GLU A 306 24.13 -6.03 1.55
C GLU A 306 23.69 -5.64 2.97
N ALA A 307 23.64 -6.62 3.89
CA ALA A 307 23.26 -6.38 5.28
C ALA A 307 24.26 -5.44 5.98
N GLU A 308 25.56 -5.64 5.77
CA GLU A 308 26.62 -4.78 6.29
C GLU A 308 26.50 -3.35 5.71
N TYR A 309 26.32 -3.20 4.39
CA TYR A 309 26.16 -1.90 3.77
C TYR A 309 24.97 -1.13 4.33
N ARG A 310 23.84 -1.82 4.57
CA ARG A 310 22.65 -1.21 5.18
C ARG A 310 22.89 -0.75 6.62
N GLN A 311 23.67 -1.49 7.40
CA GLN A 311 23.97 -1.13 8.80
C GLN A 311 24.95 0.05 8.91
N THR A 312 25.90 0.15 7.98
CA THR A 312 26.98 1.13 8.07
C THR A 312 26.71 2.46 7.36
N ASN A 313 25.70 2.51 6.47
CA ASN A 313 25.42 3.68 5.62
C ASN A 313 23.99 4.23 5.74
N LEU A 314 23.19 3.75 6.69
CA LEU A 314 21.92 4.35 7.12
C LEU A 314 22.17 5.28 8.33
#